data_3b8d8dd61056c2c4eb938efc0abfe0f7
#
_entry.id   3b8d8dd61056c2c4eb938efc0abfe0f7
#
_cell.length_a   1.000
_cell.length_b   1.000
_cell.length_c   1.000
_cell.angle_alpha   90.00
_cell.angle_beta   90.00
_cell.angle_gamma   90.00
#
_symmetry.space_group_name_H-M   'P 1'
#
loop_
_entity.id
_entity.type
_entity.pdbx_description
1 polymer ?
#
loop_
_entity_poly.entity_id
_entity_poly.type
_entity_poly.pdbx_seq_one_letter_code
_entity_poly.pdbx_strand_id
1 'polypeptide(L)'
;MLGVNFPWFYKKNQTGKDSSFLFHCFFAENKINSTLYYLIEPLVKKLNPSKLVNIRANLCLKRPMKSNWHSDFDNLKSTPKSKTAIYYVNTNNGYTIFKNKKIKSEQNKMIVFNGDTKHKVKYQTDKDTRIVINFLYESI
;
A
#
# COMPACT_ATOMS: atom_id res chain seq x y z
N MET A 1 14.78 -1.41 3.51
CA MET A 1 13.86 -0.28 3.22
C MET A 1 13.83 0.79 4.30
N LEU A 2 14.28 0.50 5.49
CA LEU A 2 14.34 1.48 6.59
C LEU A 2 15.72 2.10 6.76
N GLY A 3 16.65 1.83 5.84
CA GLY A 3 17.98 2.43 5.87
C GLY A 3 17.93 3.95 5.65
N VAL A 4 18.95 4.65 6.14
CA VAL A 4 19.04 6.12 6.06
C VAL A 4 19.03 6.66 4.62
N ASN A 5 19.33 5.83 3.64
CA ASN A 5 19.37 6.22 2.23
C ASN A 5 18.10 5.89 1.44
N PHE A 6 17.05 5.36 2.07
CA PHE A 6 15.80 5.10 1.38
C PHE A 6 15.00 6.39 1.27
N PRO A 7 14.69 6.90 0.05
CA PRO A 7 14.05 8.20 -0.12
C PRO A 7 12.55 8.13 0.17
N TRP A 8 12.11 8.91 1.15
CA TRP A 8 10.71 9.10 1.48
C TRP A 8 10.27 10.51 1.14
N PHE A 9 9.07 10.65 0.55
CA PHE A 9 8.48 11.92 0.18
C PHE A 9 7.19 12.16 0.96
N TYR A 10 6.97 13.40 1.38
CA TYR A 10 5.78 13.77 2.14
C TYR A 10 4.57 13.90 1.22
N LYS A 11 3.44 13.33 1.63
CA LYS A 11 2.16 13.52 0.98
C LYS A 11 1.12 14.00 1.97
N LYS A 12 0.57 15.18 1.72
CA LYS A 12 -0.55 15.71 2.49
C LYS A 12 -1.82 14.94 2.14
N ASN A 13 -2.63 14.63 3.13
CA ASN A 13 -3.88 13.94 2.90
C ASN A 13 -4.84 14.78 2.06
N GLN A 14 -5.45 14.16 1.08
CA GLN A 14 -6.44 14.78 0.21
C GLN A 14 -7.88 14.65 0.75
N THR A 15 -8.11 13.90 1.82
CA THR A 15 -9.46 13.60 2.35
C THR A 15 -9.87 14.46 3.55
N GLY A 16 -9.13 15.52 3.87
CA GLY A 16 -9.51 16.49 4.91
C GLY A 16 -9.29 16.04 6.35
N LYS A 17 -8.91 14.80 6.61
CA LYS A 17 -8.48 14.31 7.92
C LYS A 17 -6.96 14.19 7.95
N ASP A 18 -6.37 14.33 9.12
CA ASP A 18 -4.91 14.23 9.31
C ASP A 18 -4.41 12.80 9.06
N SER A 19 -4.30 12.44 7.79
CA SER A 19 -3.75 11.17 7.35
C SER A 19 -2.54 11.36 6.42
N SER A 20 -1.76 12.39 6.68
CA SER A 20 -0.49 12.61 6.01
C SER A 20 0.42 11.41 6.18
N PHE A 21 1.15 11.05 5.13
CA PHE A 21 2.07 9.93 5.15
C PHE A 21 3.28 10.22 4.26
N LEU A 22 4.32 9.43 4.44
CA LEU A 22 5.48 9.43 3.56
C LEU A 22 5.32 8.31 2.54
N PHE A 23 5.80 8.54 1.33
CA PHE A 23 5.69 7.54 0.27
C PHE A 23 6.96 7.47 -0.58
N HIS A 24 7.12 6.35 -1.27
CA HIS A 24 8.12 6.15 -2.31
C HIS A 24 7.45 5.44 -3.49
N CYS A 25 7.47 6.04 -4.66
CA CYS A 25 6.84 5.48 -5.85
C CYS A 25 7.85 4.66 -6.65
N PHE A 26 7.60 3.36 -6.78
CA PHE A 26 8.43 2.46 -7.58
C PHE A 26 8.01 2.41 -9.05
N PHE A 27 6.71 2.48 -9.31
CA PHE A 27 6.17 2.34 -10.66
C PHE A 27 4.91 3.20 -10.80
N ALA A 28 4.84 3.98 -11.87
CA ALA A 28 3.68 4.81 -12.21
C ALA A 28 3.71 5.16 -13.70
N GLU A 29 2.55 5.47 -14.26
CA GLU A 29 2.43 5.95 -15.65
C GLU A 29 3.14 5.05 -16.66
N ASN A 30 2.93 3.73 -16.51
CA ASN A 30 3.48 2.68 -17.39
C ASN A 30 5.01 2.59 -17.40
N LYS A 31 5.69 3.09 -16.37
CA LYS A 31 7.15 3.01 -16.32
C LYS A 31 7.69 2.82 -14.90
N ILE A 32 8.87 2.24 -14.82
CA ILE A 32 9.64 2.16 -13.58
C ILE A 32 10.07 3.58 -13.21
N ASN A 33 9.71 4.00 -11.99
CA ASN A 33 9.93 5.35 -11.50
C ASN A 33 11.10 5.47 -10.49
N SER A 34 11.64 4.35 -10.06
CA SER A 34 12.66 4.33 -9.00
C SER A 34 13.80 3.39 -9.37
N THR A 35 15.03 3.84 -9.11
CA THR A 35 16.22 2.99 -9.21
C THR A 35 16.20 1.84 -8.21
N LEU A 36 15.32 1.92 -7.18
CA LEU A 36 15.16 0.88 -6.15
C LEU A 36 14.08 -0.16 -6.51
N TYR A 37 13.55 -0.13 -7.72
CA TYR A 37 12.56 -1.09 -8.19
C TYR A 37 13.01 -2.55 -8.01
N TYR A 38 14.31 -2.81 -8.13
CA TYR A 38 14.85 -4.16 -7.95
C TYR A 38 14.52 -4.77 -6.57
N LEU A 39 14.28 -3.94 -5.56
CA LEU A 39 13.93 -4.43 -4.21
C LEU A 39 12.56 -5.12 -4.19
N ILE A 40 11.62 -4.67 -5.03
CA ILE A 40 10.26 -5.20 -5.03
C ILE A 40 9.97 -6.11 -6.23
N GLU A 41 10.92 -6.26 -7.14
CA GLU A 41 10.77 -7.10 -8.33
C GLU A 41 10.41 -8.55 -8.00
N PRO A 42 10.98 -9.20 -6.98
CA PRO A 42 10.56 -10.55 -6.60
C PRO A 42 9.09 -10.66 -6.22
N LEU A 43 8.52 -9.63 -5.58
CA LEU A 43 7.10 -9.59 -5.25
C LEU A 43 6.24 -9.41 -6.51
N VAL A 44 6.68 -8.57 -7.43
CA VAL A 44 6.01 -8.39 -8.73
C VAL A 44 5.96 -9.71 -9.49
N LYS A 45 7.07 -10.44 -9.55
CA LYS A 45 7.12 -11.75 -10.19
C LYS A 45 6.15 -12.73 -9.55
N LYS A 46 6.03 -12.70 -8.24
CA LYS A 46 5.10 -13.56 -7.50
C LYS A 46 3.64 -13.25 -7.82
N LEU A 47 3.30 -11.98 -7.99
CA LEU A 47 1.94 -11.55 -8.36
C LEU A 47 1.61 -11.88 -9.83
N ASN A 48 2.62 -11.97 -10.68
CA ASN A 48 2.50 -12.29 -12.11
C ASN A 48 1.42 -11.44 -12.81
N PRO A 49 1.51 -10.11 -12.76
CA PRO A 49 0.47 -9.25 -13.31
C PRO A 49 0.47 -9.27 -14.83
N SER A 50 -0.69 -9.11 -15.45
CA SER A 50 -0.78 -8.84 -16.90
C SER A 50 -0.40 -7.40 -17.21
N LYS A 51 -0.67 -6.48 -16.27
CA LYS A 51 -0.34 -5.07 -16.39
C LYS A 51 -0.13 -4.45 -15.01
N LEU A 52 0.97 -3.74 -14.81
CA LEU A 52 1.17 -2.93 -13.62
C LEU A 52 0.50 -1.56 -13.79
N VAL A 53 -0.11 -1.06 -12.74
CA VAL A 53 -0.75 0.27 -12.71
C VAL A 53 0.04 1.21 -11.83
N ASN A 54 0.31 0.83 -10.58
CA ASN A 54 1.06 1.65 -9.64
C ASN A 54 1.68 0.77 -8.55
N ILE A 55 2.89 1.09 -8.13
CA ILE A 55 3.52 0.43 -6.98
C ILE A 55 4.11 1.52 -6.10
N ARG A 56 3.69 1.54 -4.83
CA ARG A 56 4.11 2.57 -3.89
C ARG A 56 4.27 2.02 -2.49
N ALA A 57 5.41 2.32 -1.86
CA ALA A 57 5.58 2.12 -0.43
C ALA A 57 4.98 3.31 0.31
N ASN A 58 4.26 3.04 1.38
CA ASN A 58 3.67 4.04 2.27
C ASN A 58 4.17 3.83 3.69
N LEU A 59 4.65 4.91 4.31
CA LEU A 59 5.08 4.94 5.69
C LEU A 59 4.13 5.85 6.47
N CYS A 60 3.42 5.28 7.44
CA CYS A 60 2.51 6.00 8.31
C CYS A 60 3.09 6.08 9.72
N LEU A 61 3.07 7.27 10.31
CA LEU A 61 3.43 7.46 11.72
C LEU A 61 2.30 6.97 12.62
N LYS A 62 2.64 6.60 13.85
CA LYS A 62 1.64 6.10 14.79
C LYS A 62 0.59 7.17 15.11
N ARG A 63 -0.65 6.74 15.24
CA ARG A 63 -1.78 7.61 15.60
C ARG A 63 -2.96 6.77 16.07
N PRO A 64 -3.80 7.29 17.00
CA PRO A 64 -4.91 6.52 17.58
C PRO A 64 -6.19 6.57 16.76
N MET A 65 -6.11 6.61 15.43
CA MET A 65 -7.28 6.79 14.57
C MET A 65 -7.34 5.80 13.43
N LYS A 66 -8.47 5.80 12.73
CA LYS A 66 -8.70 5.03 11.52
C LYS A 66 -8.78 5.97 10.32
N SER A 67 -8.38 5.48 9.15
CA SER A 67 -8.62 6.19 7.90
C SER A 67 -10.10 6.12 7.49
N ASN A 68 -10.47 6.85 6.45
CA ASN A 68 -11.78 6.71 5.82
C ASN A 68 -11.84 5.43 4.98
N TRP A 69 -13.08 4.93 4.77
CA TRP A 69 -13.31 3.89 3.77
C TRP A 69 -12.94 4.40 2.38
N HIS A 70 -12.19 3.60 1.64
CA HIS A 70 -11.78 3.93 0.28
C HIS A 70 -11.49 2.65 -0.51
N SER A 71 -11.45 2.73 -1.82
CA SER A 71 -10.79 1.73 -2.66
C SER A 71 -9.58 2.39 -3.33
N ASP A 72 -8.59 1.57 -3.68
CA ASP A 72 -7.37 2.10 -4.31
C ASP A 72 -7.59 2.52 -5.77
N PHE A 73 -8.70 2.10 -6.37
CA PHE A 73 -9.10 2.43 -7.72
C PHE A 73 -10.19 3.50 -7.79
N ASP A 74 -10.50 4.22 -6.70
CA ASP A 74 -11.57 5.23 -6.67
C ASP A 74 -11.40 6.31 -7.75
N ASN A 75 -10.15 6.70 -8.04
CA ASN A 75 -9.81 7.70 -9.05
C ASN A 75 -9.20 7.10 -10.31
N LEU A 76 -9.28 5.79 -10.46
CA LEU A 76 -8.72 5.05 -11.58
C LEU A 76 -9.81 4.19 -12.23
N LYS A 77 -9.66 3.94 -13.51
CA LYS A 77 -10.57 3.02 -14.20
C LYS A 77 -10.30 1.59 -13.75
N SER A 78 -11.23 1.00 -13.00
CA SER A 78 -11.15 -0.40 -12.61
C SER A 78 -11.85 -1.30 -13.62
N THR A 79 -11.36 -2.53 -13.72
CA THR A 79 -11.96 -3.62 -14.50
C THR A 79 -12.15 -4.82 -13.56
N PRO A 80 -12.87 -5.88 -13.99
CA PRO A 80 -12.95 -7.10 -13.18
C PRO A 80 -11.59 -7.74 -12.89
N LYS A 81 -10.57 -7.40 -13.66
CA LYS A 81 -9.19 -7.90 -13.47
C LYS A 81 -8.35 -7.01 -12.56
N SER A 82 -8.84 -5.84 -12.15
CA SER A 82 -8.11 -4.92 -11.28
C SER A 82 -7.93 -5.52 -9.89
N LYS A 83 -6.70 -5.56 -9.41
CA LYS A 83 -6.31 -6.12 -8.11
C LYS A 83 -5.49 -5.12 -7.32
N THR A 84 -5.63 -5.19 -6.02
CA THR A 84 -4.74 -4.57 -5.06
C THR A 84 -4.03 -5.66 -4.27
N ALA A 85 -2.72 -5.55 -4.14
CA ALA A 85 -1.94 -6.34 -3.20
C ALA A 85 -1.31 -5.41 -2.17
N ILE A 86 -1.34 -5.80 -0.90
CA ILE A 86 -0.66 -5.10 0.18
C ILE A 86 0.37 -6.03 0.78
N TYR A 87 1.63 -5.62 0.73
CA TYR A 87 2.73 -6.29 1.39
C TYR A 87 3.10 -5.54 2.66
N TYR A 88 3.08 -6.23 3.80
CA TYR A 88 3.42 -5.65 5.08
C TYR A 88 4.93 -5.77 5.33
N VAL A 89 5.59 -4.62 5.44
CA VAL A 89 7.05 -4.57 5.63
C VAL A 89 7.44 -4.81 7.08
N ASN A 90 6.61 -4.35 8.03
CA ASN A 90 6.89 -4.53 9.45
C ASN A 90 5.66 -4.99 10.23
N THR A 91 5.91 -5.68 11.34
CA THR A 91 4.85 -6.12 12.27
C THR A 91 4.49 -4.98 13.21
N ASN A 92 3.19 -4.73 13.36
CA ASN A 92 2.65 -3.74 14.28
C ASN A 92 1.19 -4.09 14.62
N ASN A 93 0.58 -3.36 15.55
CA ASN A 93 -0.81 -3.59 15.96
C ASN A 93 -1.84 -2.87 15.07
N GLY A 94 -1.42 -2.32 13.94
CA GLY A 94 -2.33 -1.77 12.94
C GLY A 94 -3.04 -2.86 12.15
N TYR A 95 -4.17 -2.49 11.54
CA TYR A 95 -5.01 -3.40 10.77
C TYR A 95 -5.40 -2.80 9.43
N THR A 96 -5.55 -3.66 8.42
CA THR A 96 -6.35 -3.38 7.23
C THR A 96 -7.76 -3.91 7.50
N ILE A 97 -8.77 -3.05 7.44
CA ILE A 97 -10.14 -3.38 7.80
C ILE A 97 -11.00 -3.46 6.55
N PHE A 98 -11.60 -4.63 6.34
CA PHE A 98 -12.61 -4.88 5.33
C PHE A 98 -14.00 -4.93 6.00
N LYS A 99 -15.06 -4.96 5.20
CA LYS A 99 -16.43 -5.01 5.72
C LYS A 99 -16.67 -6.18 6.68
N ASN A 100 -16.13 -7.36 6.36
CA ASN A 100 -16.39 -8.61 7.11
C ASN A 100 -15.19 -9.13 7.89
N LYS A 101 -14.03 -8.48 7.80
CA LYS A 101 -12.81 -8.97 8.46
C LYS A 101 -11.78 -7.87 8.60
N LYS A 102 -10.80 -8.11 9.43
CA LYS A 102 -9.62 -7.27 9.59
C LYS A 102 -8.37 -8.12 9.55
N ILE A 103 -7.33 -7.58 8.93
CA ILE A 103 -6.04 -8.25 8.76
C ILE A 103 -4.98 -7.49 9.51
N LYS A 104 -4.32 -8.15 10.44
CA LYS A 104 -3.23 -7.56 11.23
C LYS A 104 -1.98 -7.38 10.35
N SER A 105 -1.25 -6.29 10.59
CA SER A 105 0.03 -6.04 9.92
C SER A 105 1.10 -6.98 10.46
N GLU A 106 1.50 -7.97 9.68
CA GLU A 106 2.56 -8.93 10.00
C GLU A 106 3.64 -8.86 8.94
N GLN A 107 4.89 -8.73 9.36
CA GLN A 107 6.04 -8.68 8.46
C GLN A 107 6.05 -9.85 7.48
N ASN A 108 6.38 -9.56 6.23
CA ASN A 108 6.52 -10.54 5.15
C ASN A 108 5.21 -11.28 4.79
N LYS A 109 4.08 -10.63 5.03
CA LYS A 109 2.75 -11.11 4.65
C LYS A 109 2.23 -10.25 3.51
N MET A 110 1.59 -10.89 2.54
CA MET A 110 0.94 -10.19 1.44
C MET A 110 -0.52 -10.65 1.33
N ILE A 111 -1.42 -9.70 1.18
CA ILE A 111 -2.83 -9.95 0.90
C ILE A 111 -3.18 -9.42 -0.49
N VAL A 112 -4.10 -10.08 -1.17
CA VAL A 112 -4.58 -9.70 -2.50
C VAL A 112 -6.10 -9.67 -2.48
N PHE A 113 -6.68 -8.61 -3.05
CA PHE A 113 -8.12 -8.45 -3.14
C PHE A 113 -8.50 -7.65 -4.39
N ASN A 114 -9.79 -7.66 -4.73
CA ASN A 114 -10.28 -6.91 -5.89
C ASN A 114 -10.05 -5.41 -5.71
N GLY A 115 -9.66 -4.74 -6.79
CA GLY A 115 -9.25 -3.34 -6.75
C GLY A 115 -10.34 -2.37 -6.32
N ASP A 116 -11.60 -2.71 -6.51
CA ASP A 116 -12.75 -1.91 -6.11
C ASP A 116 -13.23 -2.18 -4.67
N THR A 117 -12.56 -3.08 -3.96
CA THR A 117 -12.92 -3.43 -2.58
C THR A 117 -12.69 -2.27 -1.63
N LYS A 118 -13.74 -1.85 -0.93
CA LYS A 118 -13.63 -0.81 0.11
C LYS A 118 -12.91 -1.36 1.32
N HIS A 119 -11.97 -0.60 1.82
CA HIS A 119 -11.21 -0.91 3.02
C HIS A 119 -10.74 0.36 3.71
N LYS A 120 -10.26 0.21 4.92
CA LYS A 120 -9.64 1.30 5.67
C LYS A 120 -8.52 0.79 6.56
N VAL A 121 -7.74 1.70 7.10
CA VAL A 121 -6.60 1.40 7.96
C VAL A 121 -6.93 1.83 9.38
N LYS A 122 -6.72 0.93 10.34
CA LYS A 122 -6.50 1.31 11.73
C LYS A 122 -5.00 1.46 11.93
N TYR A 123 -4.57 2.70 12.22
CA TYR A 123 -3.15 2.97 12.41
C TYR A 123 -2.63 2.30 13.67
N GLN A 124 -1.34 2.00 13.66
CA GLN A 124 -0.65 1.39 14.79
C GLN A 124 -0.42 2.39 15.92
N THR A 125 -0.32 1.84 17.12
CA THR A 125 0.00 2.60 18.34
C THR A 125 1.22 2.06 19.08
N ASP A 126 1.67 0.86 18.73
CA ASP A 126 2.79 0.16 19.38
C ASP A 126 4.15 0.39 18.70
N LYS A 127 4.16 0.85 17.46
CA LYS A 127 5.38 1.14 16.69
C LYS A 127 5.32 2.54 16.12
N ASP A 128 6.48 3.18 15.98
CA ASP A 128 6.55 4.53 15.42
C ASP A 128 6.09 4.58 13.97
N THR A 129 6.35 3.52 13.21
CA THR A 129 6.02 3.46 11.79
C THR A 129 5.25 2.20 11.43
N ARG A 130 4.36 2.35 10.45
CA ARG A 130 3.71 1.25 9.74
C ARG A 130 4.06 1.42 8.27
N ILE A 131 4.72 0.41 7.70
CA ILE A 131 5.16 0.44 6.32
C ILE A 131 4.49 -0.69 5.55
N VAL A 132 3.84 -0.32 4.45
CA VAL A 132 3.26 -1.26 3.50
C VAL A 132 3.70 -0.90 2.09
N ILE A 133 3.67 -1.87 1.20
CA ILE A 133 3.84 -1.64 -0.24
C ILE A 133 2.52 -2.03 -0.91
N ASN A 134 1.93 -1.08 -1.61
CA ASN A 134 0.70 -1.27 -2.36
C ASN A 134 1.02 -1.50 -3.82
N PHE A 135 0.49 -2.59 -4.37
CA PHE A 135 0.59 -2.94 -5.77
C PHE A 135 -0.80 -2.84 -6.39
N LEU A 136 -0.97 -1.92 -7.33
CA LEU A 136 -2.19 -1.83 -8.14
C LEU A 136 -1.86 -2.43 -9.50
N TYR A 137 -2.62 -3.43 -9.92
CA TYR A 137 -2.33 -4.16 -11.15
C TYR A 137 -3.57 -4.82 -11.72
N GLU A 138 -3.44 -5.31 -12.96
CA GLU A 138 -4.45 -6.18 -13.56
C GLU A 138 -3.92 -7.61 -13.56
N SER A 139 -4.77 -8.55 -13.14
CA SER A 139 -4.47 -9.98 -13.19
C SER A 139 -4.63 -10.54 -14.61
N ILE A 140 -4.07 -11.68 -14.83
CA ILE A 140 -4.26 -12.43 -16.09
C ILE A 140 -5.71 -12.87 -16.26
#